data_848dd355041b388e69bb36cf4975c85b
#
_entry.id   848dd355041b388e69bb36cf4975c85b
#
_cell.length_a   1.000
_cell.length_b   1.000
_cell.length_c   1.000
_cell.angle_alpha   90.00
_cell.angle_beta   90.00
_cell.angle_gamma   90.00
#
_symmetry.space_group_name_H-M   'P 1'
#
loop_
_entity.id
_entity.type
_entity.pdbx_description
1 polymer ?
#
loop_
_entity_poly.entity_id
_entity_poly.type
_entity_poly.pdbx_seq_one_letter_code
_entity_poly.pdbx_strand_id
1 'polypeptide(L)'
;MVPSEIPQLSDAFKNEATAQNYIMGNVYGYIPTESSIAENPALLSTDELDIPWRNDKTNFKAYHINLGTLDTSSPYFNLWEGANGSKALYKGIREAYVFLENIDQVPDLDVAKKARWIAEAHFLIGYYHFCLLRQYGPIIVARNSVDMNAPEEQRYPRR
;
A
#
# COMPACT_ATOMS: atom_id res chain seq x y z
N MET A 1 -1.62 36.18 11.42
CA MET A 1 -1.42 34.98 10.61
C MET A 1 -2.35 33.92 11.14
N VAL A 2 -3.39 33.55 10.40
CA VAL A 2 -4.26 32.42 10.77
C VAL A 2 -3.45 31.14 10.53
N PRO A 3 -3.33 30.25 11.50
CA PRO A 3 -2.70 28.94 11.24
C PRO A 3 -3.47 28.26 10.11
N SER A 4 -2.76 27.75 9.11
CA SER A 4 -3.39 26.89 8.09
C SER A 4 -4.06 25.73 8.82
N GLU A 5 -5.37 25.60 8.68
CA GLU A 5 -6.13 24.50 9.26
C GLU A 5 -5.47 23.19 8.84
N ILE A 6 -5.09 22.39 9.82
CA ILE A 6 -4.58 21.04 9.54
C ILE A 6 -5.74 20.27 8.91
N PRO A 7 -5.61 19.73 7.68
CA PRO A 7 -6.68 18.99 7.03
C PRO A 7 -7.17 17.87 7.93
N GLN A 8 -8.46 17.90 8.29
CA GLN A 8 -9.07 16.83 9.07
C GLN A 8 -9.58 15.73 8.15
N LEU A 9 -9.63 14.50 8.66
CA LEU A 9 -10.17 13.36 7.90
C LEU A 9 -11.59 13.65 7.37
N SER A 10 -12.41 14.36 8.15
CA SER A 10 -13.75 14.81 7.74
C SER A 10 -13.76 15.66 6.47
N ASP A 11 -12.68 16.40 6.19
CA ASP A 11 -12.58 17.22 4.99
C ASP A 11 -12.47 16.37 3.71
N ALA A 12 -11.92 15.17 3.83
CA ALA A 12 -11.80 14.24 2.72
C ALA A 12 -13.15 13.64 2.28
N PHE A 13 -14.16 13.64 3.15
CA PHE A 13 -15.47 13.05 2.88
C PHE A 13 -16.62 14.06 2.83
N LYS A 14 -16.32 15.37 2.63
CA LYS A 14 -17.30 16.43 2.51
C LYS A 14 -18.17 16.35 1.26
N ASN A 15 -17.62 15.84 0.17
CA ASN A 15 -18.30 15.73 -1.12
C ASN A 15 -17.64 14.62 -1.98
N GLU A 16 -18.28 14.30 -3.11
CA GLU A 16 -17.82 13.29 -4.05
C GLU A 16 -16.38 13.55 -4.54
N ALA A 17 -16.04 14.81 -4.90
CA ALA A 17 -14.74 15.14 -5.46
C ALA A 17 -13.60 14.91 -4.46
N THR A 18 -13.80 15.29 -3.20
CA THR A 18 -12.79 15.07 -2.14
C THR A 18 -12.66 13.59 -1.80
N ALA A 19 -13.76 12.84 -1.75
CA ALA A 19 -13.74 11.38 -1.55
C ALA A 19 -13.04 10.66 -2.72
N GLN A 20 -13.26 11.11 -3.96
CA GLN A 20 -12.54 10.60 -5.12
C GLN A 20 -11.03 10.86 -5.03
N ASN A 21 -10.63 12.04 -4.64
CA ASN A 21 -9.22 12.36 -4.44
C ASN A 21 -8.60 11.50 -3.34
N TYR A 22 -9.35 11.22 -2.29
CA TYR A 22 -8.88 10.34 -1.21
C TYR A 22 -8.63 8.92 -1.70
N ILE A 23 -9.59 8.29 -2.38
CA ILE A 23 -9.42 6.91 -2.86
C ILE A 23 -8.28 6.85 -3.88
N MET A 24 -8.19 7.81 -4.80
CA MET A 24 -7.14 7.83 -5.84
C MET A 24 -5.75 8.07 -5.25
N GLY A 25 -5.59 8.98 -4.30
CA GLY A 25 -4.30 9.33 -3.69
C GLY A 25 -3.88 8.37 -2.58
N ASN A 26 -4.80 8.08 -1.65
CA ASN A 26 -4.47 7.35 -0.43
C ASN A 26 -4.75 5.85 -0.50
N VAL A 27 -5.56 5.39 -1.45
CA VAL A 27 -5.79 3.95 -1.62
C VAL A 27 -5.05 3.44 -2.85
N TYR A 28 -5.36 3.92 -4.04
CA TYR A 28 -4.67 3.52 -5.27
C TYR A 28 -3.19 3.89 -5.31
N GLY A 29 -2.79 4.95 -4.60
CA GLY A 29 -1.40 5.41 -4.50
C GLY A 29 -0.40 4.37 -4.00
N TYR A 30 -0.88 3.30 -3.36
CA TYR A 30 -0.03 2.21 -2.84
C TYR A 30 0.11 1.02 -3.78
N ILE A 31 -0.52 1.02 -4.96
CA ILE A 31 -0.36 -0.07 -5.94
C ILE A 31 1.13 -0.21 -6.29
N PRO A 32 1.72 -1.40 -6.12
CA PRO A 32 3.12 -1.65 -6.51
C PRO A 32 3.32 -1.50 -8.02
N THR A 33 4.47 -0.97 -8.42
CA THR A 33 4.84 -0.77 -9.82
C THR A 33 5.43 -2.05 -10.41
N GLU A 34 4.62 -3.09 -10.58
CA GLU A 34 5.09 -4.40 -11.06
C GLU A 34 5.53 -4.39 -12.53
N SER A 35 5.17 -3.38 -13.31
CA SER A 35 5.66 -3.19 -14.68
C SER A 35 7.10 -2.69 -14.75
N SER A 36 7.64 -2.19 -13.65
CA SER A 36 9.02 -1.74 -13.57
C SER A 36 9.97 -2.91 -13.30
N ILE A 37 10.95 -3.11 -14.18
CA ILE A 37 12.02 -4.11 -13.99
C ILE A 37 12.76 -3.85 -12.66
N ALA A 38 12.94 -2.59 -12.30
CA ALA A 38 13.66 -2.19 -11.09
C ALA A 38 12.91 -2.56 -9.79
N GLU A 39 11.58 -2.62 -9.84
CA GLU A 39 10.74 -2.73 -8.65
C GLU A 39 9.97 -4.06 -8.57
N ASN A 40 9.93 -4.83 -9.66
CA ASN A 40 9.26 -6.14 -9.63
C ASN A 40 10.22 -7.23 -9.16
N PRO A 41 10.01 -7.78 -7.96
CA PRO A 41 10.91 -8.81 -7.42
C PRO A 41 10.91 -10.09 -8.25
N ALA A 42 9.84 -10.39 -8.99
CA ALA A 42 9.76 -11.59 -9.80
C ALA A 42 10.68 -11.56 -11.04
N LEU A 43 11.10 -10.40 -11.50
CA LEU A 43 11.87 -10.28 -12.73
C LEU A 43 13.39 -10.41 -12.53
N LEU A 44 13.94 -9.85 -11.46
CA LEU A 44 15.39 -9.78 -11.23
C LEU A 44 15.86 -10.55 -10.00
N SER A 45 14.96 -11.26 -9.32
CA SER A 45 15.30 -12.05 -8.13
C SER A 45 15.77 -13.48 -8.45
N THR A 46 15.71 -13.87 -9.72
CA THR A 46 16.10 -15.19 -10.21
C THR A 46 17.15 -15.08 -11.31
N ASP A 47 17.65 -16.20 -11.78
CA ASP A 47 18.61 -16.31 -12.88
C ASP A 47 17.95 -16.34 -14.28
N GLU A 48 16.61 -16.26 -14.34
CA GLU A 48 15.86 -16.27 -15.60
C GLU A 48 16.03 -14.97 -16.41
N LEU A 49 16.30 -13.86 -15.72
CA LEU A 49 16.52 -12.56 -16.35
C LEU A 49 17.79 -11.90 -15.80
N ASP A 50 18.76 -11.63 -16.66
CA ASP A 50 19.93 -10.83 -16.33
C ASP A 50 19.94 -9.51 -17.12
N ILE A 51 20.46 -8.46 -16.47
CA ILE A 51 20.64 -7.14 -17.11
C ILE A 51 22.11 -7.03 -17.53
N PRO A 52 22.39 -6.81 -18.83
CA PRO A 52 23.78 -6.76 -19.34
C PRO A 52 24.57 -5.52 -18.88
N TRP A 53 23.90 -4.51 -18.34
CA TRP A 53 24.55 -3.25 -17.92
C TRP A 53 25.21 -3.40 -16.56
N ARG A 54 26.52 -3.61 -16.56
CA ARG A 54 27.30 -3.92 -15.36
C ARG A 54 27.27 -2.83 -14.27
N ASN A 55 27.09 -1.56 -14.65
CA ASN A 55 27.27 -0.46 -13.70
C ASN A 55 25.98 -0.03 -12.97
N ASP A 56 24.82 -0.47 -13.45
CA ASP A 56 23.53 0.00 -12.91
C ASP A 56 22.72 -1.09 -12.19
N LYS A 57 23.19 -2.35 -12.18
CA LYS A 57 22.47 -3.48 -11.55
C LYS A 57 22.16 -3.22 -10.07
N THR A 58 23.06 -2.57 -9.34
CA THR A 58 22.88 -2.26 -7.91
C THR A 58 21.81 -1.19 -7.64
N ASN A 59 21.39 -0.45 -8.67
CA ASN A 59 20.27 0.51 -8.57
C ASN A 59 18.90 -0.18 -8.61
N PHE A 60 18.85 -1.45 -9.03
CA PHE A 60 17.61 -2.22 -9.08
C PHE A 60 17.38 -2.96 -7.76
N LYS A 61 16.38 -2.55 -7.01
CA LYS A 61 16.05 -3.11 -5.70
C LYS A 61 15.85 -4.63 -5.73
N ALA A 62 15.14 -5.13 -6.74
CA ALA A 62 14.89 -6.55 -6.91
C ALA A 62 16.16 -7.37 -7.16
N TYR A 63 17.19 -6.77 -7.77
CA TYR A 63 18.46 -7.45 -8.03
C TYR A 63 19.24 -7.78 -6.74
N HIS A 64 19.05 -7.01 -5.68
CA HIS A 64 19.65 -7.30 -4.37
C HIS A 64 19.13 -8.60 -3.74
N ILE A 65 17.94 -9.06 -4.13
CA ILE A 65 17.42 -10.38 -3.73
C ILE A 65 18.26 -11.47 -4.37
N ASN A 66 18.53 -11.38 -5.68
CA ASN A 66 19.36 -12.31 -6.42
C ASN A 66 20.80 -12.36 -5.87
N LEU A 67 21.38 -11.21 -5.54
CA LEU A 67 22.73 -11.11 -4.94
C LEU A 67 22.79 -11.62 -3.50
N GLY A 68 21.66 -11.89 -2.84
CA GLY A 68 21.65 -12.25 -1.41
C GLY A 68 22.11 -11.12 -0.48
N THR A 69 22.08 -9.88 -0.95
CA THR A 69 22.51 -8.70 -0.17
C THR A 69 21.36 -7.96 0.50
N LEU A 70 20.18 -8.57 0.55
CA LEU A 70 19.03 -8.02 1.23
C LEU A 70 19.24 -8.06 2.75
N ASP A 71 19.35 -6.88 3.37
CA ASP A 71 19.51 -6.73 4.81
C ASP A 71 18.17 -6.39 5.46
N THR A 72 17.84 -7.06 6.57
CA THR A 72 16.61 -6.83 7.33
C THR A 72 16.61 -5.49 8.07
N SER A 73 17.78 -4.93 8.38
CA SER A 73 17.90 -3.62 9.04
C SER A 73 17.78 -2.44 8.06
N SER A 74 18.09 -2.68 6.78
CA SER A 74 17.99 -1.67 5.71
C SER A 74 17.58 -2.34 4.39
N PRO A 75 16.37 -2.88 4.29
CA PRO A 75 15.96 -3.65 3.13
C PRO A 75 15.83 -2.75 1.90
N TYR A 76 16.48 -3.11 0.81
CA TYR A 76 16.34 -2.42 -0.48
C TYR A 76 14.91 -2.47 -1.02
N PHE A 77 14.18 -3.53 -0.70
CA PHE A 77 12.80 -3.75 -1.10
C PHE A 77 11.95 -4.00 0.15
N ASN A 78 11.07 -3.06 0.51
CA ASN A 78 10.25 -3.14 1.70
C ASN A 78 8.80 -2.72 1.42
N LEU A 79 7.95 -3.69 1.09
CA LEU A 79 6.51 -3.47 0.93
C LEU A 79 5.75 -3.41 2.28
N TRP A 80 6.41 -3.78 3.38
CA TRP A 80 5.79 -3.79 4.70
C TRP A 80 5.63 -2.37 5.25
N GLU A 81 6.75 -1.64 5.34
CA GLU A 81 6.80 -0.30 5.90
C GLU A 81 7.02 0.80 4.85
N GLY A 82 7.43 0.44 3.65
CA GLY A 82 7.65 1.38 2.57
C GLY A 82 9.01 2.06 2.60
N ALA A 83 10.04 1.47 3.25
CA ALA A 83 11.38 2.02 3.26
C ALA A 83 12.01 2.05 1.86
N ASN A 84 12.97 2.96 1.65
CA ASN A 84 13.74 3.12 0.41
C ASN A 84 12.87 3.35 -0.84
N GLY A 85 11.74 4.08 -0.69
CA GLY A 85 10.83 4.42 -1.77
C GLY A 85 9.90 3.27 -2.21
N SER A 86 9.90 2.14 -1.52
CA SER A 86 8.91 1.08 -1.72
C SER A 86 7.53 1.50 -1.17
N LYS A 87 6.46 0.90 -1.68
CA LYS A 87 5.09 1.20 -1.22
C LYS A 87 4.80 0.49 0.11
N ALA A 88 4.36 1.25 1.13
CA ALA A 88 3.94 0.70 2.42
C ALA A 88 2.55 0.08 2.31
N LEU A 89 2.43 -1.20 1.98
CA LEU A 89 1.14 -1.83 1.68
C LEU A 89 0.20 -1.91 2.88
N TYR A 90 0.73 -2.08 4.10
CA TYR A 90 -0.12 -2.02 5.30
C TYR A 90 -0.73 -0.64 5.52
N LYS A 91 -0.02 0.43 5.14
CA LYS A 91 -0.60 1.77 5.13
C LYS A 91 -1.71 1.87 4.09
N GLY A 92 -1.51 1.33 2.88
CA GLY A 92 -2.54 1.27 1.85
C GLY A 92 -3.79 0.49 2.30
N ILE A 93 -3.61 -0.64 2.98
CA ILE A 93 -4.71 -1.42 3.57
C ILE A 93 -5.47 -0.59 4.61
N ARG A 94 -4.74 0.09 5.51
CA ARG A 94 -5.36 0.96 6.51
C ARG A 94 -6.17 2.09 5.86
N GLU A 95 -5.60 2.79 4.89
CA GLU A 95 -6.28 3.88 4.18
C GLU A 95 -7.54 3.39 3.44
N ALA A 96 -7.50 2.16 2.90
CA ALA A 96 -8.67 1.56 2.27
C ALA A 96 -9.80 1.26 3.29
N TYR A 97 -9.46 0.80 4.50
CA TYR A 97 -10.46 0.63 5.56
C TYR A 97 -10.98 1.97 6.08
N VAL A 98 -10.12 2.97 6.26
CA VAL A 98 -10.56 4.34 6.60
C VAL A 98 -11.53 4.87 5.55
N PHE A 99 -11.27 4.63 4.27
CA PHE A 99 -12.20 4.99 3.19
C PHE A 99 -13.54 4.30 3.35
N LEU A 100 -13.57 2.97 3.55
CA LEU A 100 -14.79 2.18 3.72
C LEU A 100 -15.61 2.63 4.94
N GLU A 101 -14.95 3.00 6.04
CA GLU A 101 -15.59 3.44 7.28
C GLU A 101 -16.24 4.85 7.15
N ASN A 102 -15.80 5.66 6.18
CA ASN A 102 -16.26 7.05 6.05
C ASN A 102 -17.05 7.34 4.78
N ILE A 103 -17.06 6.45 3.78
CA ILE A 103 -17.71 6.71 2.48
C ILE A 103 -19.22 6.94 2.59
N ASP A 104 -19.85 6.43 3.64
CA ASP A 104 -21.28 6.63 3.90
C ASP A 104 -21.64 8.07 4.28
N GLN A 105 -20.66 8.88 4.70
CA GLN A 105 -20.85 10.26 5.11
C GLN A 105 -20.89 11.23 3.93
N VAL A 106 -20.52 10.80 2.71
CA VAL A 106 -20.48 11.67 1.52
C VAL A 106 -21.88 11.92 1.01
N PRO A 107 -22.39 13.20 1.10
CA PRO A 107 -23.81 13.47 0.90
C PRO A 107 -24.26 13.47 -0.57
N ASP A 108 -23.37 13.80 -1.50
CA ASP A 108 -23.65 13.99 -2.93
C ASP A 108 -23.19 12.81 -3.81
N LEU A 109 -22.77 11.69 -3.19
CA LEU A 109 -22.28 10.54 -3.92
C LEU A 109 -23.39 9.66 -4.44
N ASP A 110 -23.41 9.41 -5.75
CA ASP A 110 -24.34 8.49 -6.40
C ASP A 110 -24.21 7.06 -5.88
N VAL A 111 -25.36 6.38 -5.71
CA VAL A 111 -25.42 5.03 -5.12
C VAL A 111 -24.62 4.00 -5.92
N ALA A 112 -24.71 4.05 -7.25
CA ALA A 112 -23.99 3.11 -8.12
C ALA A 112 -22.47 3.36 -8.06
N LYS A 113 -22.05 4.62 -8.05
CA LYS A 113 -20.65 5.02 -7.93
C LYS A 113 -20.09 4.63 -6.57
N LYS A 114 -20.86 4.84 -5.49
CA LYS A 114 -20.50 4.43 -4.13
C LYS A 114 -20.26 2.92 -4.06
N ALA A 115 -21.21 2.12 -4.56
CA ALA A 115 -21.08 0.66 -4.58
C ALA A 115 -19.83 0.20 -5.35
N ARG A 116 -19.53 0.86 -6.47
CA ARG A 116 -18.31 0.60 -7.24
C ARG A 116 -17.06 0.91 -6.43
N TRP A 117 -16.95 2.07 -5.80
CA TRP A 117 -15.76 2.45 -5.02
C TRP A 117 -15.54 1.56 -3.80
N ILE A 118 -16.64 1.12 -3.15
CA ILE A 118 -16.57 0.12 -2.07
C ILE A 118 -15.98 -1.19 -2.59
N ALA A 119 -16.44 -1.68 -3.75
CA ALA A 119 -15.91 -2.90 -4.36
C ALA A 119 -14.43 -2.75 -4.75
N GLU A 120 -14.03 -1.61 -5.30
CA GLU A 120 -12.64 -1.29 -5.65
C GLU A 120 -11.75 -1.27 -4.38
N ALA A 121 -12.20 -0.66 -3.29
CA ALA A 121 -11.46 -0.64 -2.02
C ALA A 121 -11.27 -2.05 -1.45
N HIS A 122 -12.31 -2.88 -1.45
CA HIS A 122 -12.20 -4.28 -1.03
C HIS A 122 -11.26 -5.10 -1.91
N PHE A 123 -11.32 -4.88 -3.23
CA PHE A 123 -10.38 -5.51 -4.15
C PHE A 123 -8.93 -5.13 -3.83
N LEU A 124 -8.65 -3.85 -3.59
CA LEU A 124 -7.30 -3.38 -3.28
C LEU A 124 -6.80 -3.88 -1.93
N ILE A 125 -7.66 -3.99 -0.92
CA ILE A 125 -7.31 -4.64 0.36
C ILE A 125 -6.84 -6.08 0.11
N GLY A 126 -7.59 -6.86 -0.66
CA GLY A 126 -7.22 -8.24 -1.01
C GLY A 126 -5.92 -8.30 -1.82
N TYR A 127 -5.77 -7.42 -2.80
CA TYR A 127 -4.57 -7.33 -3.63
C TYR A 127 -3.31 -6.96 -2.84
N TYR A 128 -3.40 -6.01 -1.92
CA TYR A 128 -2.27 -5.63 -1.05
C TYR A 128 -1.86 -6.76 -0.11
N HIS A 129 -2.83 -7.46 0.49
CA HIS A 129 -2.53 -8.66 1.28
C HIS A 129 -1.90 -9.75 0.43
N PHE A 130 -2.35 -9.96 -0.81
CA PHE A 130 -1.72 -10.92 -1.74
C PHE A 130 -0.28 -10.55 -2.05
N CYS A 131 0.02 -9.29 -2.34
CA CYS A 131 1.39 -8.83 -2.58
C CYS A 131 2.29 -9.05 -1.36
N LEU A 132 1.79 -8.77 -0.16
CA LEU A 132 2.51 -9.02 1.09
C LEU A 132 2.74 -10.52 1.32
N LEU A 133 1.70 -11.34 1.13
CA LEU A 133 1.78 -12.80 1.30
C LEU A 133 2.81 -13.42 0.34
N ARG A 134 2.78 -12.99 -0.93
CA ARG A 134 3.72 -13.44 -1.96
C ARG A 134 5.18 -13.14 -1.58
N GLN A 135 5.42 -11.98 -0.97
CA GLN A 135 6.77 -11.50 -0.66
C GLN A 135 7.31 -12.04 0.68
N TYR A 136 6.45 -12.15 1.70
CA TYR A 136 6.87 -12.39 3.08
C TYR A 136 6.36 -13.71 3.68
N GLY A 137 5.55 -14.49 2.96
CA GLY A 137 4.92 -15.68 3.49
C GLY A 137 3.82 -15.35 4.51
N PRO A 138 3.73 -16.00 5.68
CA PRO A 138 2.70 -15.72 6.66
C PRO A 138 2.69 -14.26 7.10
N ILE A 139 1.56 -13.58 6.92
CA ILE A 139 1.39 -12.14 7.17
C ILE A 139 0.28 -11.87 8.19
N ILE A 140 0.23 -10.63 8.66
CA ILE A 140 -0.90 -10.11 9.44
C ILE A 140 -2.05 -9.79 8.48
N VAL A 141 -3.22 -10.40 8.67
CA VAL A 141 -4.43 -10.09 7.91
C VAL A 141 -5.22 -9.03 8.68
N ALA A 142 -5.09 -7.78 8.28
CA ALA A 142 -5.87 -6.68 8.84
C ALA A 142 -7.34 -6.77 8.40
N ARG A 143 -8.28 -6.46 9.29
CA ARG A 143 -9.73 -6.55 9.05
C ARG A 143 -10.47 -5.23 9.26
N ASN A 144 -9.79 -4.20 9.73
CA ASN A 144 -10.28 -2.85 9.95
C ASN A 144 -9.13 -1.85 9.95
N SER A 145 -9.43 -0.56 10.04
CA SER A 145 -8.43 0.50 10.23
C SER A 145 -7.88 0.46 11.66
N VAL A 146 -6.94 -0.44 11.96
CA VAL A 146 -6.31 -0.50 13.28
C VAL A 146 -5.57 0.81 13.54
N ASP A 147 -5.83 1.45 14.69
CA ASP A 147 -5.05 2.56 15.17
C ASP A 147 -3.61 2.10 15.43
N MET A 148 -2.62 2.87 14.97
CA MET A 148 -1.20 2.60 15.21
C MET A 148 -0.85 2.59 16.72
N ASN A 149 -1.65 3.28 17.53
CA ASN A 149 -1.53 3.34 18.99
C ASN A 149 -2.41 2.30 19.70
N ALA A 150 -3.07 1.40 18.97
CA ALA A 150 -3.91 0.38 19.57
C ALA A 150 -3.08 -0.52 20.52
N PRO A 151 -3.63 -0.93 21.66
CA PRO A 151 -3.01 -1.88 22.57
C PRO A 151 -2.62 -3.17 21.84
N GLU A 152 -1.57 -3.82 22.29
CA GLU A 152 -1.01 -5.04 21.67
C GLU A 152 -2.06 -6.17 21.54
N GLU A 153 -3.02 -6.21 22.43
CA GLU A 153 -4.14 -7.17 22.45
C GLU A 153 -5.08 -7.04 21.22
N GLN A 154 -5.07 -5.88 20.55
CA GLN A 154 -5.84 -5.66 19.32
C GLN A 154 -5.07 -6.02 18.06
N ARG A 155 -3.82 -6.46 18.16
CA ARG A 155 -3.01 -6.86 17.01
C ARG A 155 -3.40 -8.26 16.54
N TYR A 156 -3.54 -8.40 15.23
CA TYR A 156 -3.87 -9.68 14.63
C TYR A 156 -2.64 -10.61 14.58
N PRO A 157 -2.80 -11.90 14.87
CA PRO A 157 -1.72 -12.86 14.70
C PRO A 157 -1.38 -13.05 13.20
N ARG A 158 -0.15 -13.43 12.92
CA ARG A 158 0.25 -13.90 11.59
C ARG A 158 -0.49 -15.20 11.25
N ARG A 159 -0.99 -15.28 10.03
CA ARG A 159 -1.68 -16.46 9.50
C ARG A 159 -1.15 -16.83 8.15
#